data_9cf229fb93289d7bb711541bc8e8d23b
#
_entry.id   9cf229fb93289d7bb711541bc8e8d23b
#
_cell.length_a   1.000
_cell.length_b   1.000
_cell.length_c   1.000
_cell.angle_alpha   90.00
_cell.angle_beta   90.00
_cell.angle_gamma   90.00
#
_symmetry.space_group_name_H-M   'P 1'
#
loop_
_entity.id
_entity.type
_entity.pdbx_description
1 polymer ?
#
loop_
_entity_poly.entity_id
_entity_poly.type
_entity_poly.pdbx_seq_one_letter_code
_entity_poly.pdbx_strand_id
1 'polypeptide(L)'
;MADFEIFDSLASTQELSLARLRAGRAGPDWILAKEQTKGIGRHGQAWIGTKGNFMASRWEVMEIDVRRVPQLSFVTALAVYEMLRPIIPDTDQSMRIKWPNDILHRGRKLCGILVQTEATDKP
;
A
#
# COMPACT_ATOMS: atom_id res chain seq x y z
N MET A 1 -17.63 5.03 -5.78
CA MET A 1 -17.11 3.79 -5.14
C MET A 1 -15.84 3.38 -5.87
N ALA A 2 -14.80 3.00 -5.13
CA ALA A 2 -13.57 2.51 -5.75
C ALA A 2 -13.80 1.12 -6.35
N ASP A 3 -13.27 0.89 -7.55
CA ASP A 3 -13.32 -0.41 -8.18
C ASP A 3 -12.19 -1.29 -7.66
N PHE A 4 -12.51 -2.54 -7.38
CA PHE A 4 -11.55 -3.57 -7.00
C PHE A 4 -11.35 -4.54 -8.14
N GLU A 5 -10.12 -4.76 -8.52
CA GLU A 5 -9.74 -5.79 -9.47
C GLU A 5 -8.86 -6.81 -8.76
N ILE A 6 -9.30 -8.08 -8.78
CA ILE A 6 -8.67 -9.16 -8.01
C ILE A 6 -8.02 -10.14 -8.96
N PHE A 7 -6.73 -10.41 -8.73
CA PHE A 7 -5.92 -11.37 -9.50
C PHE A 7 -5.54 -12.56 -8.62
N ASP A 8 -5.51 -13.74 -9.20
CA ASP A 8 -5.01 -14.92 -8.50
C ASP A 8 -3.50 -14.82 -8.27
N SER A 9 -2.76 -14.30 -9.26
CA SER A 9 -1.32 -14.09 -9.17
C SER A 9 -0.89 -12.90 -10.01
N LEU A 10 0.01 -12.11 -9.47
CA LEU A 10 0.68 -11.00 -10.16
C LEU A 10 2.16 -10.98 -9.77
N ALA A 11 2.98 -10.38 -10.61
CA ALA A 11 4.34 -10.05 -10.23
C ALA A 11 4.32 -9.07 -9.04
N SER A 12 3.62 -7.96 -9.19
CA SER A 12 3.48 -6.92 -8.16
C SER A 12 2.23 -6.07 -8.42
N THR A 13 1.41 -5.89 -7.41
CA THR A 13 0.26 -4.95 -7.48
C THR A 13 0.74 -3.52 -7.71
N GLN A 14 1.88 -3.16 -7.13
CA GLN A 14 2.46 -1.82 -7.25
C GLN A 14 2.92 -1.55 -8.69
N GLU A 15 3.62 -2.49 -9.31
CA GLU A 15 4.06 -2.34 -10.70
C GLU A 15 2.89 -2.21 -11.66
N LEU A 16 1.84 -3.02 -11.49
CA LEU A 16 0.66 -2.93 -12.33
C LEU A 16 -0.06 -1.59 -12.16
N SER A 17 -0.17 -1.11 -10.92
CA SER A 17 -0.75 0.21 -10.62
C SER A 17 0.02 1.34 -11.31
N LEU A 18 1.34 1.32 -11.22
CA LEU A 18 2.19 2.30 -11.90
C LEU A 18 2.04 2.23 -13.42
N ALA A 19 1.98 1.04 -13.99
CA ALA A 19 1.77 0.85 -15.43
C ALA A 19 0.45 1.46 -15.90
N ARG A 20 -0.62 1.27 -15.13
CA ARG A 20 -1.93 1.85 -15.44
C ARG A 20 -1.95 3.35 -15.31
N LEU A 21 -1.32 3.88 -14.27
CA LEU A 21 -1.17 5.31 -14.07
C LEU A 21 -0.42 5.95 -15.26
N ARG A 22 0.68 5.34 -15.68
CA ARG A 22 1.46 5.79 -16.85
C ARG A 22 0.68 5.70 -18.16
N ALA A 23 -0.24 4.74 -18.26
CA ALA A 23 -1.15 4.61 -19.40
C ALA A 23 -2.31 5.60 -19.38
N GLY A 24 -2.38 6.50 -18.39
CA GLY A 24 -3.37 7.57 -18.29
C GLY A 24 -4.64 7.23 -17.51
N ARG A 25 -4.67 6.11 -16.79
CA ARG A 25 -5.80 5.82 -15.89
C ARG A 25 -5.68 6.65 -14.62
N ALA A 26 -6.65 7.49 -14.35
CA ALA A 26 -6.59 8.46 -13.26
C ALA A 26 -6.86 7.87 -11.87
N GLY A 27 -7.59 6.77 -11.79
CA GLY A 27 -8.04 6.24 -10.50
C GLY A 27 -9.14 7.10 -9.86
N PRO A 28 -9.45 6.93 -8.57
CA PRO A 28 -8.84 5.95 -7.69
C PRO A 28 -9.34 4.52 -7.95
N ASP A 29 -8.42 3.63 -8.14
CA ASP A 29 -8.70 2.20 -8.35
C ASP A 29 -7.84 1.35 -7.42
N TRP A 30 -8.29 0.11 -7.15
CA TRP A 30 -7.58 -0.86 -6.34
C TRP A 30 -7.23 -2.10 -7.14
N ILE A 31 -6.01 -2.58 -6.97
CA ILE A 31 -5.55 -3.89 -7.44
C ILE A 31 -5.21 -4.72 -6.22
N LEU A 32 -5.77 -5.93 -6.17
CA LEU A 32 -5.51 -6.92 -5.14
C LEU A 32 -5.00 -8.20 -5.80
N ALA A 33 -3.93 -8.77 -5.26
CA ALA A 33 -3.41 -10.07 -5.67
C ALA A 33 -3.47 -11.06 -4.52
N LYS A 34 -3.88 -12.28 -4.82
CA LYS A 34 -3.83 -13.37 -3.83
C LYS A 34 -2.40 -13.87 -3.61
N GLU A 35 -1.54 -13.66 -4.60
CA GLU A 35 -0.12 -14.01 -4.56
C GLU A 35 0.68 -13.01 -5.38
N GLN A 36 1.83 -12.58 -4.88
CA GLN A 36 2.80 -11.80 -5.63
C GLN A 36 4.08 -12.60 -5.84
N THR A 37 4.53 -12.71 -7.09
CA THR A 37 5.75 -13.45 -7.44
C THR A 37 7.01 -12.59 -7.37
N LYS A 38 6.86 -11.27 -7.48
CA LYS A 38 7.94 -10.27 -7.41
C LYS A 38 7.51 -9.05 -6.62
N GLY A 39 6.95 -9.27 -5.43
CA GLY A 39 6.59 -8.18 -4.54
C GLY A 39 7.79 -7.30 -4.19
N ILE A 40 7.58 -6.00 -4.10
CA ILE A 40 8.63 -5.01 -3.81
C ILE A 40 8.29 -4.20 -2.57
N GLY A 41 9.31 -3.96 -1.76
CA GLY A 41 9.28 -3.04 -0.64
C GLY A 41 10.08 -1.77 -0.92
N ARG A 42 10.34 -0.99 0.12
CA ARG A 42 11.18 0.20 0.03
C ARG A 42 12.58 -0.14 -0.45
N HIS A 43 13.17 0.78 -1.22
CA HIS A 43 14.54 0.64 -1.77
C HIS A 43 14.72 -0.60 -2.66
N GLY A 44 13.64 -1.06 -3.31
CA GLY A 44 13.67 -2.22 -4.20
C GLY A 44 13.85 -3.55 -3.51
N GLN A 45 13.71 -3.61 -2.19
CA GLN A 45 13.82 -4.87 -1.45
C GLN A 45 12.69 -5.82 -1.83
N ALA A 46 13.00 -7.11 -1.91
CA ALA A 46 11.99 -8.13 -2.17
C ALA A 46 10.98 -8.21 -1.03
N TRP A 47 9.71 -8.32 -1.39
CA TRP A 47 8.63 -8.56 -0.46
C TRP A 47 7.99 -9.91 -0.76
N ILE A 48 7.97 -10.79 0.23
CA ILE A 48 7.38 -12.12 0.06
C ILE A 48 5.86 -12.00 0.18
N GLY A 49 5.15 -12.28 -0.92
CA GLY A 49 3.70 -12.21 -0.99
C GLY A 49 3.07 -13.59 -1.14
N THR A 50 2.91 -14.31 -0.03
CA THR A 50 2.28 -15.61 -0.01
C THR A 50 0.76 -15.53 0.09
N LYS A 51 0.07 -16.58 -0.37
CA LYS A 51 -1.38 -16.69 -0.27
C LYS A 51 -1.85 -16.55 1.18
N GLY A 52 -2.98 -15.88 1.37
CA GLY A 52 -3.55 -15.60 2.68
C GLY A 52 -3.20 -14.21 3.22
N ASN A 53 -2.23 -13.53 2.65
CA ASN A 53 -1.91 -12.15 2.97
C ASN A 53 -2.74 -11.18 2.13
N PHE A 54 -2.97 -9.99 2.67
CA PHE A 54 -3.58 -8.90 1.93
C PHE A 54 -2.50 -8.12 1.19
N MET A 55 -2.51 -8.22 -0.13
CA MET A 55 -1.56 -7.54 -1.00
C MET A 55 -2.35 -6.72 -2.00
N ALA A 56 -2.33 -5.42 -1.81
CA ALA A 56 -3.11 -4.51 -2.63
C ALA A 56 -2.35 -3.20 -2.88
N SER A 57 -2.64 -2.59 -4.00
CA SER A 57 -2.19 -1.25 -4.33
C SER A 57 -3.37 -0.40 -4.78
N ARG A 58 -3.34 0.85 -4.38
CA ARG A 58 -4.29 1.88 -4.79
C ARG A 58 -3.54 3.02 -5.44
N TRP A 59 -4.08 3.56 -6.49
CA TRP A 59 -3.52 4.76 -7.11
C TRP A 59 -4.59 5.80 -7.38
N GLU A 60 -4.18 7.04 -7.38
CA GLU A 60 -5.00 8.16 -7.81
C GLU A 60 -4.12 9.32 -8.24
N VAL A 61 -4.67 10.19 -9.07
CA VAL A 61 -4.05 11.47 -9.41
C VAL A 61 -4.57 12.52 -8.43
N MET A 62 -3.66 13.27 -7.82
CA MET A 62 -4.01 14.32 -6.89
C MET A 62 -3.10 15.54 -7.06
N GLU A 63 -3.66 16.71 -6.79
CA GLU A 63 -2.86 17.92 -6.65
C GLU A 63 -2.31 17.99 -5.24
N ILE A 64 -1.01 17.84 -5.10
CA ILE A 64 -0.32 17.91 -3.82
C ILE A 64 1.03 18.58 -3.98
N ASP A 65 1.39 19.44 -3.02
CA ASP A 65 2.74 19.96 -2.95
C ASP A 65 3.74 18.80 -2.75
N VAL A 66 4.72 18.72 -3.64
CA VAL A 66 5.72 17.63 -3.61
C VAL A 66 6.43 17.51 -2.25
N ARG A 67 6.56 18.61 -1.53
CA ARG A 67 7.16 18.61 -0.18
C ARG A 67 6.31 17.89 0.86
N ARG A 68 5.01 17.71 0.59
CA ARG A 68 4.06 17.03 1.46
C ARG A 68 3.89 15.54 1.14
N VAL A 69 4.40 15.09 0.00
CA VAL A 69 4.29 13.69 -0.44
C VAL A 69 4.76 12.69 0.64
N PRO A 70 5.89 12.91 1.34
CA PRO A 70 6.31 11.98 2.40
C PRO A 70 5.27 11.81 3.52
N GLN A 71 4.40 12.79 3.73
CA GLN A 71 3.35 12.72 4.74
C GLN A 71 2.28 11.67 4.39
N LEU A 72 2.15 11.31 3.12
CA LEU A 72 1.20 10.28 2.69
C LEU A 72 1.49 8.91 3.32
N SER A 73 2.74 8.59 3.58
CA SER A 73 3.11 7.36 4.30
C SER A 73 2.53 7.33 5.70
N PHE A 74 2.56 8.46 6.41
CA PHE A 74 1.99 8.57 7.76
C PHE A 74 0.47 8.49 7.74
N VAL A 75 -0.16 9.21 6.82
CA VAL A 75 -1.62 9.19 6.67
C VAL A 75 -2.11 7.78 6.37
N THR A 76 -1.43 7.09 5.46
CA THR A 76 -1.78 5.71 5.11
C THR A 76 -1.56 4.76 6.28
N ALA A 77 -0.43 4.87 6.96
CA ALA A 77 -0.13 4.03 8.13
C ALA A 77 -1.17 4.24 9.24
N LEU A 78 -1.54 5.48 9.51
CA LEU A 78 -2.57 5.79 10.50
C LEU A 78 -3.93 5.24 10.10
N ALA A 79 -4.32 5.38 8.85
CA ALA A 79 -5.59 4.85 8.34
C ALA A 79 -5.65 3.31 8.47
N VAL A 80 -4.58 2.61 8.11
CA VAL A 80 -4.50 1.16 8.25
C VAL A 80 -4.51 0.75 9.72
N TYR A 81 -3.79 1.45 10.57
CA TYR A 81 -3.81 1.22 12.02
C TYR A 81 -5.22 1.33 12.60
N GLU A 82 -5.93 2.41 12.28
CA GLU A 82 -7.30 2.63 12.75
C GLU A 82 -8.26 1.57 12.22
N MET A 83 -8.08 1.12 10.98
CA MET A 83 -8.87 0.04 10.39
C MET A 83 -8.65 -1.29 11.11
N LEU A 84 -7.42 -1.58 11.52
CA LEU A 84 -7.05 -2.84 12.16
C LEU A 84 -7.44 -2.91 13.64
N ARG A 85 -7.56 -1.77 14.32
CA ARG A 85 -7.87 -1.75 15.77
C ARG A 85 -9.10 -2.58 16.16
N PRO A 86 -10.24 -2.48 15.49
CA PRO A 86 -11.40 -3.29 15.85
C PRO A 86 -11.29 -4.75 15.42
N ILE A 87 -10.37 -5.09 14.52
CA ILE A 87 -10.22 -6.45 13.98
C ILE A 87 -9.23 -7.26 14.82
N ILE A 88 -8.16 -6.63 15.28
CA ILE A 88 -7.11 -7.28 16.08
C ILE A 88 -7.40 -7.06 17.55
N PRO A 89 -7.63 -8.12 18.34
CA PRO A 89 -7.77 -7.99 19.76
C PRO A 89 -6.45 -7.49 20.37
N ASP A 90 -6.41 -6.21 20.66
CA ASP A 90 -5.22 -5.55 21.22
C ASP A 90 -5.45 -5.27 22.71
N THR A 91 -5.54 -6.35 23.48
CA THR A 91 -5.79 -6.26 24.94
C THR A 91 -4.62 -5.69 25.71
N ASP A 92 -3.44 -5.71 25.13
CA ASP A 92 -2.17 -5.28 25.74
C ASP A 92 -1.52 -4.11 24.99
N GLN A 93 -2.24 -3.47 24.08
CA GLN A 93 -1.75 -2.35 23.25
C GLN A 93 -0.45 -2.68 22.50
N SER A 94 -0.37 -3.90 22.00
CA SER A 94 0.84 -4.42 21.34
C SER A 94 0.98 -3.99 19.87
N MET A 95 -0.05 -3.35 19.29
CA MET A 95 0.02 -2.81 17.94
C MET A 95 0.67 -1.43 17.96
N ARG A 96 1.67 -1.23 17.12
CA ARG A 96 2.46 0.01 17.02
C ARG A 96 2.66 0.40 15.57
N ILE A 97 2.72 1.71 15.33
CA ILE A 97 3.21 2.24 14.06
C ILE A 97 4.72 2.44 14.19
N LYS A 98 5.48 1.75 13.34
CA LYS A 98 6.91 1.98 13.19
C LYS A 98 7.12 2.94 12.03
N TRP A 99 7.59 4.13 12.36
CA TRP A 99 7.89 5.18 11.40
C TRP A 99 8.85 4.67 10.30
N PRO A 100 8.64 5.02 9.03
CA PRO A 100 7.54 5.86 8.53
C PRO A 100 6.35 5.07 7.96
N ASN A 101 6.42 3.75 7.79
CA ASN A 101 5.51 3.01 6.93
C ASN A 101 5.17 1.59 7.36
N ASP A 102 5.53 1.20 8.57
CA ASP A 102 5.29 -0.14 9.06
C ASP A 102 4.30 -0.15 10.22
N ILE A 103 3.52 -1.22 10.29
CA ILE A 103 2.70 -1.52 11.47
C ILE A 103 3.24 -2.81 12.07
N LEU A 104 3.53 -2.77 13.36
CA LEU A 104 4.00 -3.92 14.13
C LEU A 104 2.89 -4.42 15.05
N HIS A 105 2.86 -5.72 15.26
CA HIS A 105 2.07 -6.37 16.27
C HIS A 105 2.95 -7.32 17.07
N ARG A 106 3.03 -7.08 18.38
CA ARG A 106 3.92 -7.85 19.29
C ARG A 106 5.36 -7.89 18.81
N GLY A 107 5.86 -6.75 18.36
CA GLY A 107 7.23 -6.61 17.86
C GLY A 107 7.49 -7.17 16.47
N ARG A 108 6.49 -7.76 15.82
CA ARG A 108 6.61 -8.34 14.48
C ARG A 108 5.90 -7.46 13.45
N LYS A 109 6.46 -7.39 12.24
CA LYS A 109 5.87 -6.63 11.15
C LYS A 109 4.56 -7.26 10.68
N LEU A 110 3.47 -6.55 10.89
CA LEU A 110 2.14 -6.94 10.46
C LEU A 110 1.80 -6.40 9.09
N CYS A 111 2.21 -5.16 8.80
CA CYS A 111 1.91 -4.47 7.57
C CYS A 111 3.07 -3.61 7.14
N GLY A 112 3.36 -3.62 5.85
CA GLY A 112 4.28 -2.69 5.19
C GLY A 112 3.53 -1.87 4.16
N ILE A 113 3.87 -0.59 4.07
CA ILE A 113 3.23 0.36 3.16
C ILE A 113 4.32 0.98 2.29
N LEU A 114 4.12 0.94 0.98
CA LEU A 114 5.00 1.56 0.01
C LEU A 114 4.23 2.65 -0.74
N VAL A 115 4.67 3.90 -0.59
CA VAL A 115 4.13 5.04 -1.33
C VAL A 115 5.13 5.43 -2.41
N GLN A 116 4.66 5.46 -3.65
CA GLN A 116 5.43 5.91 -4.80
C GLN A 116 4.65 6.99 -5.53
N THR A 117 5.36 7.90 -6.18
CA THR A 117 4.77 8.98 -6.96
C THR A 117 5.34 8.99 -8.37
N GLU A 118 4.48 9.34 -9.29
CA GLU A 118 4.83 9.63 -10.69
C GLU A 118 4.37 11.04 -11.01
N ALA A 119 5.21 11.83 -11.64
CA ALA A 119 4.77 13.10 -12.21
C ALA A 119 3.88 12.82 -13.41
N THR A 120 2.70 13.40 -13.44
CA THR A 120 1.82 13.33 -14.60
C THR A 120 1.88 14.67 -15.35
N ASP A 121 2.21 14.62 -16.63
CA ASP A 121 2.27 15.81 -17.50
C ASP A 121 0.87 16.30 -17.91
N LYS A 122 -0.11 16.15 -17.05
CA LYS A 122 -1.44 16.71 -17.34
C LYS A 122 -1.60 18.05 -16.66
N PRO A 123 -1.95 19.07 -17.45
CA PRO A 123 -2.32 20.36 -16.89
C PRO A 123 -3.59 20.26 -16.04
#